data_a3d792c21745b8846abdd8b936712bc2
#
_entry.id   a3d792c21745b8846abdd8b936712bc2
#
_cell.length_a   1.000
_cell.length_b   1.000
_cell.length_c   1.000
_cell.angle_alpha   90.00
_cell.angle_beta   90.00
_cell.angle_gamma   90.00
#
_symmetry.space_group_name_H-M   'P 1'
#
loop_
_entity.id
_entity.type
_entity.pdbx_description
1 polymer ?
#
loop_
_entity_poly.entity_id
_entity_poly.type
_entity_poly.pdbx_seq_one_letter_code
_entity_poly.pdbx_strand_id
1 'polypeptide(L)'
;MLITTGIAKQNLVNYSNKNNKIVREVKNENLFKVVKGLYETDPNTPGYLLASSIYGPSYISFEYALSFYGLIPERVTTITCATFNKKKKKIYNTMFGTFTYRDVPKDAYPEETLICTENNYSYQIATAEKALCDKIYTMKPIKNIDNLKILLFSDLRISEEEFKKLDVEKISKLSLLYHSTNVNLLAKLLRRYKDE
;
A
#
# COMPACT_ATOMS: atom_id res chain seq x y z
N MET A 1 -0.86 -20.72 -1.51
CA MET A 1 -0.79 -20.31 -2.93
C MET A 1 -2.10 -19.66 -3.35
N LEU A 2 -2.04 -18.51 -4.01
CA LEU A 2 -3.21 -17.76 -4.44
C LEU A 2 -3.87 -18.38 -5.68
N ILE A 3 -5.18 -18.61 -5.62
CA ILE A 3 -5.95 -19.32 -6.65
C ILE A 3 -7.19 -18.49 -7.03
N THR A 4 -7.36 -18.22 -8.33
CA THR A 4 -8.60 -17.63 -8.84
C THR A 4 -9.69 -18.70 -8.99
N THR A 5 -10.96 -18.26 -9.06
CA THR A 5 -12.08 -19.18 -9.37
C THR A 5 -11.85 -19.96 -10.67
N GLY A 6 -11.19 -19.35 -11.67
CA GLY A 6 -10.86 -20.01 -12.94
C GLY A 6 -9.93 -21.19 -12.72
N ILE A 7 -8.81 -20.98 -12.03
CA ILE A 7 -7.83 -22.02 -11.69
C ILE A 7 -8.48 -23.11 -10.84
N ALA A 8 -9.24 -22.71 -9.79
CA ALA A 8 -9.93 -23.67 -8.95
C ALA A 8 -10.88 -24.58 -9.74
N LYS A 9 -11.59 -24.04 -10.75
CA LYS A 9 -12.46 -24.83 -11.63
C LYS A 9 -11.69 -25.74 -12.59
N GLN A 10 -10.50 -25.34 -13.03
CA GLN A 10 -9.63 -26.17 -13.86
C GLN A 10 -9.14 -27.40 -13.10
N ASN A 11 -8.82 -27.23 -11.81
CA ASN A 11 -8.39 -28.34 -10.95
C ASN A 11 -9.53 -29.32 -10.60
N LEU A 12 -10.78 -28.96 -10.91
CA LEU A 12 -11.99 -29.75 -10.59
C LEU A 12 -12.66 -30.33 -11.85
N VAL A 13 -11.87 -30.83 -12.82
CA VAL A 13 -12.38 -31.32 -14.10
C VAL A 13 -13.43 -32.41 -13.94
N ASN A 14 -13.25 -33.31 -12.98
CA ASN A 14 -14.12 -34.49 -12.78
C ASN A 14 -15.43 -34.21 -12.00
N TYR A 15 -15.71 -32.92 -11.67
CA TYR A 15 -16.92 -32.58 -10.91
C TYR A 15 -17.94 -31.89 -11.80
N SER A 16 -19.20 -32.38 -11.79
CA SER A 16 -20.31 -31.79 -12.55
C SER A 16 -20.67 -30.39 -12.05
N ASN A 17 -20.65 -30.16 -10.73
CA ASN A 17 -20.92 -28.85 -10.15
C ASN A 17 -19.68 -28.28 -9.42
N LYS A 18 -18.80 -27.65 -10.19
CA LYS A 18 -17.55 -27.08 -9.72
C LYS A 18 -17.73 -25.96 -8.70
N ASN A 19 -18.78 -25.14 -8.83
CA ASN A 19 -19.05 -24.07 -7.86
C ASN A 19 -19.37 -24.62 -6.47
N ASN A 20 -20.25 -25.62 -6.40
CA ASN A 20 -20.59 -26.26 -5.13
C ASN A 20 -19.38 -26.96 -4.51
N LYS A 21 -18.49 -27.52 -5.34
CA LYS A 21 -17.25 -28.13 -4.84
C LYS A 21 -16.33 -27.08 -4.23
N ILE A 22 -16.13 -25.92 -4.87
CA ILE A 22 -15.33 -24.82 -4.31
C ILE A 22 -15.91 -24.37 -2.95
N VAL A 23 -17.24 -24.23 -2.85
CA VAL A 23 -17.90 -23.89 -1.56
C VAL A 23 -17.59 -24.92 -0.48
N ARG A 24 -17.61 -26.21 -0.84
CA ARG A 24 -17.23 -27.29 0.10
C ARG A 24 -15.77 -27.23 0.50
N GLU A 25 -14.85 -26.95 -0.46
CA GLU A 25 -13.40 -26.79 -0.15
C GLU A 25 -13.16 -25.62 0.82
N VAL A 26 -13.91 -24.52 0.67
CA VAL A 26 -13.85 -23.40 1.62
C VAL A 26 -14.42 -23.82 2.99
N LYS A 27 -15.53 -24.57 3.03
CA LYS A 27 -16.12 -25.05 4.28
C LYS A 27 -15.23 -26.07 5.00
N ASN A 28 -14.47 -26.87 4.25
CA ASN A 28 -13.56 -27.87 4.79
C ASN A 28 -12.16 -27.31 5.07
N GLU A 29 -11.98 -25.98 5.00
CA GLU A 29 -10.71 -25.27 5.25
C GLU A 29 -9.55 -25.73 4.34
N ASN A 30 -9.84 -26.25 3.15
CA ASN A 30 -8.86 -26.56 2.11
C ASN A 30 -8.58 -25.31 1.22
N LEU A 31 -9.50 -24.35 1.22
CA LEU A 31 -9.38 -23.05 0.56
C LEU A 31 -9.87 -21.94 1.48
N PHE A 32 -9.14 -20.85 1.53
CA PHE A 32 -9.46 -19.68 2.35
C PHE A 32 -9.84 -18.51 1.44
N LYS A 33 -11.06 -18.01 1.58
CA LYS A 33 -11.58 -16.93 0.75
C LYS A 33 -10.88 -15.62 1.10
N VAL A 34 -10.19 -15.04 0.13
CA VAL A 34 -9.59 -13.70 0.25
C VAL A 34 -10.63 -12.64 -0.07
N VAL A 35 -11.13 -12.62 -1.31
CA VAL A 35 -12.27 -11.82 -1.78
C VAL A 35 -13.11 -12.65 -2.74
N LYS A 36 -14.18 -12.08 -3.30
CA LYS A 36 -15.00 -12.79 -4.29
C LYS A 36 -14.14 -13.21 -5.49
N GLY A 37 -14.04 -14.51 -5.70
CA GLY A 37 -13.32 -15.08 -6.84
C GLY A 37 -11.83 -15.30 -6.64
N LEU A 38 -11.31 -15.01 -5.46
CA LEU A 38 -9.90 -15.18 -5.08
C LEU A 38 -9.80 -15.96 -3.78
N TYR A 39 -8.95 -16.97 -3.75
CA TYR A 39 -8.75 -17.89 -2.63
C TYR A 39 -7.26 -18.07 -2.36
N GLU A 40 -6.94 -18.41 -1.13
CA GLU A 40 -5.61 -18.78 -0.68
C GLU A 40 -5.63 -20.21 -0.12
N THR A 41 -4.56 -20.95 -0.27
CA THR A 41 -4.44 -22.32 0.26
C THR A 41 -3.82 -22.38 1.66
N ASP A 42 -3.10 -21.34 2.07
CA ASP A 42 -2.47 -21.27 3.38
C ASP A 42 -3.12 -20.15 4.21
N PRO A 43 -3.79 -20.49 5.35
CA PRO A 43 -4.43 -19.49 6.21
C PRO A 43 -3.44 -18.53 6.89
N ASN A 44 -2.17 -18.90 6.97
CA ASN A 44 -1.12 -18.11 7.61
C ASN A 44 -0.39 -17.16 6.66
N THR A 45 -0.80 -17.12 5.38
CA THR A 45 -0.20 -16.20 4.40
C THR A 45 -0.31 -14.75 4.89
N PRO A 46 0.81 -14.02 5.01
CA PRO A 46 0.79 -12.60 5.40
C PRO A 46 -0.03 -11.77 4.42
N GLY A 47 -0.96 -10.96 4.95
CA GLY A 47 -1.91 -10.22 4.11
C GLY A 47 -1.26 -9.28 3.10
N TYR A 48 -0.12 -8.65 3.44
CA TYR A 48 0.56 -7.74 2.51
C TYR A 48 0.98 -8.40 1.20
N LEU A 49 1.24 -9.72 1.19
CA LEU A 49 1.53 -10.47 -0.03
C LEU A 49 0.33 -10.57 -0.99
N LEU A 50 -0.88 -10.40 -0.47
CA LEU A 50 -2.13 -10.52 -1.22
C LEU A 50 -2.65 -9.17 -1.75
N ALA A 51 -2.09 -8.06 -1.31
CA ALA A 51 -2.64 -6.73 -1.51
C ALA A 51 -2.91 -6.38 -2.98
N SER A 52 -1.93 -6.59 -3.87
CA SER A 52 -2.07 -6.28 -5.31
C SER A 52 -3.08 -7.20 -6.03
N SER A 53 -3.27 -8.42 -5.53
CA SER A 53 -4.22 -9.39 -6.08
C SER A 53 -5.66 -9.14 -5.64
N ILE A 54 -5.88 -8.48 -4.51
CA ILE A 54 -7.21 -8.10 -4.02
C ILE A 54 -7.79 -6.96 -4.85
N TYR A 55 -6.99 -5.92 -5.11
CA TYR A 55 -7.42 -4.77 -5.90
C TYR A 55 -6.21 -4.11 -6.57
N GLY A 56 -6.03 -4.38 -7.85
CA GLY A 56 -4.89 -3.92 -8.64
C GLY A 56 -5.26 -3.07 -9.86
N PRO A 57 -4.25 -2.45 -10.50
CA PRO A 57 -2.88 -2.39 -10.03
C PRO A 57 -2.74 -1.55 -8.78
N SER A 58 -1.90 -1.98 -7.84
CA SER A 58 -1.67 -1.27 -6.58
C SER A 58 -0.30 -1.64 -5.98
N TYR A 59 0.23 -0.77 -5.14
CA TYR A 59 1.39 -1.02 -4.30
C TYR A 59 1.12 -0.62 -2.85
N ILE A 60 1.83 -1.21 -1.91
CA ILE A 60 1.74 -0.89 -0.48
C ILE A 60 2.38 0.48 -0.24
N SER A 61 1.68 1.36 0.48
CA SER A 61 2.13 2.72 0.74
C SER A 61 1.47 3.31 1.99
N PHE A 62 1.54 4.64 2.13
CA PHE A 62 0.93 5.40 3.22
C PHE A 62 1.37 4.89 4.59
N GLU A 63 0.44 4.77 5.52
CA GLU A 63 0.70 4.44 6.93
C GLU A 63 1.41 3.09 7.10
N TYR A 64 1.06 2.07 6.31
CA TYR A 64 1.70 0.76 6.39
C TYR A 64 3.18 0.83 6.00
N ALA A 65 3.49 1.48 4.89
CA ALA A 65 4.87 1.65 4.44
C ALA A 65 5.67 2.58 5.36
N LEU A 66 5.06 3.67 5.88
CA LEU A 66 5.70 4.56 6.86
C LEU A 66 6.09 3.79 8.13
N SER A 67 5.20 2.92 8.63
CA SER A 67 5.47 2.04 9.77
C SER A 67 6.55 1.00 9.44
N PHE A 68 6.52 0.42 8.24
CA PHE A 68 7.50 -0.56 7.78
C PHE A 68 8.93 0.01 7.76
N TYR A 69 9.09 1.27 7.36
CA TYR A 69 10.39 1.99 7.36
C TYR A 69 10.72 2.67 8.69
N GLY A 70 9.88 2.55 9.71
CA GLY A 70 10.13 3.17 11.02
C GLY A 70 9.98 4.70 11.03
N LEU A 71 9.36 5.30 10.00
CA LEU A 71 9.08 6.74 9.97
C LEU A 71 8.04 7.15 11.01
N ILE A 72 7.10 6.27 11.34
CA ILE A 72 6.12 6.45 12.40
C ILE A 72 6.28 5.37 13.47
N PRO A 73 6.05 5.68 14.75
CA PRO A 73 6.24 4.73 15.86
C PRO A 73 5.11 3.69 15.93
N GLU A 74 3.97 3.96 15.32
CA GLU A 74 2.81 3.07 15.39
C GLU A 74 3.02 1.82 14.54
N ARG A 75 2.71 0.66 15.12
CA ARG A 75 2.57 -0.59 14.36
C ARG A 75 1.24 -0.57 13.61
N VAL A 76 1.29 -0.36 12.30
CA VAL A 76 0.11 -0.33 11.44
C VAL A 76 -0.27 -1.74 10.99
N THR A 77 -1.46 -2.20 11.35
CA THR A 77 -1.99 -3.52 10.98
C THR A 77 -2.83 -3.50 9.71
N THR A 78 -3.45 -2.35 9.39
CA THR A 78 -4.18 -2.16 8.13
C THR A 78 -3.22 -1.99 6.98
N ILE A 79 -3.32 -2.85 5.97
CA ILE A 79 -2.49 -2.78 4.76
C ILE A 79 -3.03 -1.67 3.87
N THR A 80 -2.31 -0.55 3.84
CA THR A 80 -2.70 0.64 3.06
C THR A 80 -2.00 0.63 1.71
N CYS A 81 -2.76 0.82 0.63
CA CYS A 81 -2.27 0.68 -0.74
C CYS A 81 -2.62 1.91 -1.58
N ALA A 82 -1.71 2.24 -2.48
CA ALA A 82 -1.92 3.25 -3.51
C ALA A 82 -2.40 2.60 -4.82
N THR A 83 -3.33 3.29 -5.48
CA THR A 83 -3.85 2.98 -6.80
C THR A 83 -3.87 4.26 -7.65
N PHE A 84 -4.32 4.18 -8.90
CA PHE A 84 -4.54 5.37 -9.74
C PHE A 84 -5.80 5.21 -10.60
N ASN A 85 -6.41 6.32 -10.96
CA ASN A 85 -7.59 6.39 -11.84
C ASN A 85 -8.79 5.54 -11.42
N LYS A 86 -8.86 5.11 -10.17
CA LYS A 86 -10.01 4.32 -9.65
C LYS A 86 -11.16 5.23 -9.21
N LYS A 87 -10.86 6.48 -8.86
CA LYS A 87 -11.83 7.52 -8.42
C LYS A 87 -12.66 7.11 -7.18
N LYS A 88 -12.23 6.06 -6.48
CA LYS A 88 -12.93 5.49 -5.33
C LYS A 88 -11.94 4.96 -4.30
N LYS A 89 -12.19 5.28 -3.05
CA LYS A 89 -11.57 4.57 -1.93
C LYS A 89 -12.22 3.19 -1.81
N LYS A 90 -11.43 2.16 -1.54
CA LYS A 90 -11.90 0.79 -1.31
C LYS A 90 -11.37 0.28 0.02
N ILE A 91 -12.21 -0.49 0.70
CA ILE A 91 -11.85 -1.19 1.93
C ILE A 91 -12.30 -2.64 1.75
N TYR A 92 -11.40 -3.57 2.07
CA TYR A 92 -11.68 -4.99 2.12
C TYR A 92 -11.28 -5.52 3.50
N ASN A 93 -12.25 -6.13 4.18
CA ASN A 93 -12.01 -6.86 5.42
C ASN A 93 -12.00 -8.34 5.08
N THR A 94 -10.89 -9.01 5.33
CA THR A 94 -10.66 -10.42 5.03
C THR A 94 -10.10 -11.12 6.26
N MET A 95 -10.03 -12.43 6.24
CA MET A 95 -9.31 -13.18 7.28
C MET A 95 -7.81 -12.91 7.30
N PHE A 96 -7.24 -12.39 6.20
CA PHE A 96 -5.82 -12.04 6.06
C PHE A 96 -5.50 -10.59 6.47
N GLY A 97 -6.50 -9.85 6.96
CA GLY A 97 -6.39 -8.48 7.41
C GLY A 97 -7.33 -7.50 6.70
N THR A 98 -7.21 -6.24 7.10
CA THR A 98 -7.92 -5.13 6.49
C THR A 98 -7.04 -4.44 5.46
N PHE A 99 -7.59 -4.19 4.28
CA PHE A 99 -6.91 -3.54 3.16
C PHE A 99 -7.64 -2.26 2.78
N THR A 100 -6.90 -1.19 2.59
CA THR A 100 -7.46 0.08 2.08
C THR A 100 -6.72 0.54 0.83
N TYR A 101 -7.46 1.09 -0.12
CA TYR A 101 -6.91 1.54 -1.39
C TYR A 101 -7.35 2.98 -1.65
N ARG A 102 -6.37 3.82 -2.02
CA ARG A 102 -6.54 5.25 -2.30
C ARG A 102 -5.78 5.62 -3.57
N ASP A 103 -6.33 6.52 -4.37
CA ASP A 103 -5.66 6.97 -5.58
C ASP A 103 -4.57 7.99 -5.27
N VAL A 104 -3.50 7.89 -6.04
CA VAL A 104 -2.43 8.88 -6.21
C VAL A 104 -2.43 9.37 -7.66
N PRO A 105 -1.74 10.48 -8.00
CA PRO A 105 -1.63 10.94 -9.37
C PRO A 105 -1.02 9.86 -10.27
N LYS A 106 -1.57 9.74 -11.50
CA LYS A 106 -1.14 8.73 -12.47
C LYS A 106 0.36 8.81 -12.76
N ASP A 107 0.87 10.03 -12.91
CA ASP A 107 2.28 10.26 -13.28
C ASP A 107 3.23 9.90 -12.13
N ALA A 108 2.79 10.08 -10.89
CA ALA A 108 3.56 9.69 -9.70
C ALA A 108 3.44 8.20 -9.37
N TYR A 109 2.40 7.50 -9.87
CA TYR A 109 2.09 6.13 -9.48
C TYR A 109 3.24 5.14 -9.69
N PRO A 110 3.93 5.09 -10.84
CA PRO A 110 4.94 4.06 -11.09
C PRO A 110 6.29 4.33 -10.40
N GLU A 111 6.53 5.58 -9.99
CA GLU A 111 7.84 6.02 -9.53
C GLU A 111 8.14 5.61 -8.08
N GLU A 112 9.42 5.33 -7.79
CA GLU A 112 9.93 5.04 -6.45
C GLU A 112 9.15 3.91 -5.73
N THR A 113 8.87 2.83 -6.45
CA THR A 113 8.31 1.58 -5.92
C THR A 113 9.31 0.44 -6.05
N LEU A 114 9.34 -0.45 -5.07
CA LEU A 114 10.18 -1.63 -5.03
C LEU A 114 9.36 -2.89 -5.25
N ILE A 115 9.87 -3.82 -6.04
CA ILE A 115 9.31 -5.16 -6.17
C ILE A 115 10.06 -6.07 -5.21
N CYS A 116 9.33 -6.66 -4.28
CA CYS A 116 9.84 -7.61 -3.30
C CYS A 116 9.25 -9.01 -3.57
N THR A 117 10.05 -10.04 -3.31
CA THR A 117 9.60 -11.43 -3.43
C THR A 117 9.80 -12.11 -2.09
N GLU A 118 8.75 -12.74 -1.60
CA GLU A 118 8.74 -13.50 -0.35
C GLU A 118 7.76 -14.67 -0.45
N ASN A 119 8.15 -15.85 0.02
CA ASN A 119 7.31 -17.06 0.03
C ASN A 119 6.65 -17.38 -1.33
N ASN A 120 7.37 -17.16 -2.44
CA ASN A 120 6.88 -17.28 -3.82
C ASN A 120 5.78 -16.29 -4.22
N TYR A 121 5.57 -15.22 -3.46
CA TYR A 121 4.75 -14.08 -3.83
C TYR A 121 5.63 -12.90 -4.22
N SER A 122 5.18 -12.14 -5.21
CA SER A 122 5.76 -10.84 -5.52
C SER A 122 4.78 -9.75 -5.13
N TYR A 123 5.24 -8.75 -4.40
CA TYR A 123 4.47 -7.58 -4.03
C TYR A 123 5.25 -6.30 -4.29
N GLN A 124 4.54 -5.20 -4.42
CA GLN A 124 5.15 -3.89 -4.59
C GLN A 124 4.93 -3.04 -3.34
N ILE A 125 5.97 -2.31 -2.95
CA ILE A 125 5.92 -1.37 -1.83
C ILE A 125 6.60 -0.06 -2.25
N ALA A 126 6.04 1.06 -1.82
CA ALA A 126 6.66 2.38 -1.98
C ALA A 126 7.98 2.46 -1.22
N THR A 127 8.96 3.21 -1.72
CA THR A 127 10.10 3.64 -0.88
C THR A 127 9.62 4.53 0.27
N ALA A 128 10.47 4.81 1.24
CA ALA A 128 10.15 5.69 2.37
C ALA A 128 9.71 7.09 1.91
N GLU A 129 10.45 7.65 0.93
CA GLU A 129 10.17 8.94 0.31
C GLU A 129 8.82 8.94 -0.40
N LYS A 130 8.56 7.89 -1.17
CA LYS A 130 7.31 7.73 -1.91
C LYS A 130 6.13 7.58 -0.97
N ALA A 131 6.24 6.75 0.07
CA ALA A 131 5.19 6.55 1.07
C ALA A 131 4.82 7.85 1.78
N LEU A 132 5.84 8.67 2.11
CA LEU A 132 5.62 9.98 2.71
C LEU A 132 4.95 10.95 1.74
N CYS A 133 5.40 11.00 0.48
CA CYS A 133 4.75 11.82 -0.55
C CYS A 133 3.28 11.41 -0.77
N ASP A 134 2.99 10.10 -0.87
CA ASP A 134 1.64 9.57 -0.98
C ASP A 134 0.76 10.03 0.20
N LYS A 135 1.30 9.92 1.44
CA LYS A 135 0.58 10.34 2.64
C LYS A 135 0.27 11.83 2.62
N ILE A 136 1.27 12.67 2.38
CA ILE A 136 1.13 14.14 2.38
C ILE A 136 0.22 14.62 1.24
N TYR A 137 0.24 13.96 0.09
CA TYR A 137 -0.68 14.24 -1.01
C TYR A 137 -2.15 14.12 -0.60
N THR A 138 -2.49 13.13 0.23
CA THR A 138 -3.88 12.90 0.67
C THR A 138 -4.37 13.85 1.77
N MET A 139 -3.50 14.69 2.31
CA MET A 139 -3.85 15.64 3.37
C MET A 139 -4.55 16.88 2.81
N LYS A 140 -5.29 17.56 3.66
CA LYS A 140 -5.85 18.87 3.32
C LYS A 140 -4.74 19.88 2.94
N PRO A 141 -5.03 20.89 2.14
CA PRO A 141 -4.03 21.91 1.77
C PRO A 141 -3.33 22.51 3.00
N ILE A 142 -2.01 22.48 2.99
CA ILE A 142 -1.14 22.97 4.06
C ILE A 142 -0.69 24.39 3.69
N LYS A 143 -0.83 25.33 4.61
CA LYS A 143 -0.62 26.77 4.33
C LYS A 143 0.87 27.13 4.15
N ASN A 144 1.74 26.60 5.02
CA ASN A 144 3.15 26.96 5.06
C ASN A 144 4.01 25.82 5.65
N ILE A 145 5.32 26.05 5.70
CA ILE A 145 6.29 25.06 6.20
C ILE A 145 6.11 24.78 7.69
N ASP A 146 5.74 25.78 8.51
CA ASP A 146 5.58 25.56 9.95
C ASP A 146 4.37 24.68 10.24
N ASN A 147 3.27 24.88 9.52
CA ASN A 147 2.12 23.97 9.58
C ASN A 147 2.46 22.56 9.09
N LEU A 148 3.35 22.42 8.10
CA LEU A 148 3.82 21.11 7.67
C LEU A 148 4.70 20.46 8.75
N LYS A 149 5.57 21.20 9.44
CA LYS A 149 6.36 20.67 10.56
C LYS A 149 5.46 20.14 11.67
N ILE A 150 4.43 20.89 12.06
CA ILE A 150 3.45 20.46 13.06
C ILE A 150 2.76 19.18 12.60
N LEU A 151 2.26 19.14 11.36
CA LEU A 151 1.62 17.95 10.80
C LEU A 151 2.54 16.74 10.80
N LEU A 152 3.80 16.89 10.39
CA LEU A 152 4.75 15.76 10.31
C LEU A 152 5.14 15.26 11.69
N PHE A 153 5.63 16.15 12.55
CA PHE A 153 6.31 15.74 13.78
C PHE A 153 5.38 15.63 14.99
N SER A 154 4.29 16.43 15.02
CA SER A 154 3.31 16.37 16.11
C SER A 154 2.12 15.46 15.77
N ASP A 155 1.46 15.66 14.63
CA ASP A 155 0.22 14.95 14.32
C ASP A 155 0.48 13.54 13.76
N LEU A 156 1.40 13.42 12.79
CA LEU A 156 1.79 12.13 12.18
C LEU A 156 2.90 11.43 12.94
N ARG A 157 3.54 12.12 13.90
CA ARG A 157 4.61 11.60 14.73
C ARG A 157 5.78 11.01 13.93
N ILE A 158 6.07 11.59 12.74
CA ILE A 158 7.22 11.21 11.95
C ILE A 158 8.49 11.41 12.79
N SER A 159 9.36 10.42 12.83
CA SER A 159 10.67 10.55 13.46
C SER A 159 11.52 11.57 12.71
N GLU A 160 11.98 12.64 13.39
CA GLU A 160 12.85 13.63 12.77
C GLU A 160 14.18 13.02 12.33
N GLU A 161 14.67 12.02 13.06
CA GLU A 161 15.89 11.29 12.73
C GLU A 161 15.72 10.54 11.41
N GLU A 162 14.63 9.77 11.25
CA GLU A 162 14.34 9.04 10.02
C GLU A 162 13.98 9.99 8.86
N PHE A 163 13.30 11.11 9.16
CA PHE A 163 13.02 12.14 8.18
C PHE A 163 14.30 12.74 7.57
N LYS A 164 15.31 13.00 8.40
CA LYS A 164 16.62 13.52 7.94
C LYS A 164 17.40 12.52 7.07
N LYS A 165 17.12 11.23 7.15
CA LYS A 165 17.76 10.18 6.31
C LYS A 165 17.18 10.12 4.90
N LEU A 166 15.98 10.67 4.67
CA LEU A 166 15.31 10.63 3.37
C LEU A 166 16.14 11.31 2.27
N ASP A 167 15.98 10.81 1.06
CA ASP A 167 16.67 11.32 -0.13
C ASP A 167 15.94 12.54 -0.70
N VAL A 168 16.63 13.68 -0.70
CA VAL A 168 16.12 14.97 -1.21
C VAL A 168 15.86 14.92 -2.71
N GLU A 169 16.72 14.25 -3.48
CA GLU A 169 16.60 14.16 -4.94
C GLU A 169 15.34 13.38 -5.32
N LYS A 170 15.09 12.26 -4.64
CA LYS A 170 13.87 11.45 -4.84
C LYS A 170 12.61 12.25 -4.55
N ILE A 171 12.53 12.91 -3.39
CA ILE A 171 11.37 13.74 -3.03
C ILE A 171 11.20 14.91 -4.00
N SER A 172 12.31 15.51 -4.45
CA SER A 172 12.27 16.60 -5.43
C SER A 172 11.71 16.15 -6.78
N LYS A 173 12.13 15.00 -7.30
CA LYS A 173 11.58 14.41 -8.52
C LYS A 173 10.10 14.07 -8.35
N LEU A 174 9.75 13.38 -7.27
CA LEU A 174 8.36 13.05 -6.96
C LEU A 174 7.49 14.30 -6.90
N SER A 175 7.94 15.39 -6.27
CA SER A 175 7.15 16.61 -6.11
C SER A 175 6.65 17.19 -7.43
N LEU A 176 7.41 17.01 -8.52
CA LEU A 176 7.00 17.45 -9.87
C LEU A 176 5.85 16.59 -10.42
N LEU A 177 5.82 15.31 -10.09
CA LEU A 177 4.83 14.35 -10.60
C LEU A 177 3.50 14.39 -9.85
N TYR A 178 3.52 14.84 -8.58
CA TYR A 178 2.29 14.94 -7.77
C TYR A 178 1.43 16.15 -8.12
N HIS A 179 2.00 17.19 -8.69
CA HIS A 179 1.32 18.48 -8.93
C HIS A 179 0.60 19.00 -7.69
N SER A 180 1.23 18.83 -6.51
CA SER A 180 0.64 19.12 -5.20
C SER A 180 1.46 20.16 -4.43
N THR A 181 0.79 21.19 -3.95
CA THR A 181 1.42 22.19 -3.07
C THR A 181 1.98 21.58 -1.80
N ASN A 182 1.28 20.59 -1.23
CA ASN A 182 1.72 19.89 -0.02
C ASN A 182 3.06 19.13 -0.26
N VAL A 183 3.16 18.40 -1.36
CA VAL A 183 4.38 17.63 -1.70
C VAL A 183 5.53 18.59 -2.08
N ASN A 184 5.23 19.71 -2.71
CA ASN A 184 6.21 20.76 -2.96
C ASN A 184 6.75 21.39 -1.66
N LEU A 185 5.87 21.60 -0.66
CA LEU A 185 6.29 22.07 0.66
C LEU A 185 7.18 21.04 1.37
N LEU A 186 6.86 19.73 1.23
CA LEU A 186 7.66 18.64 1.78
C LEU A 186 9.09 18.67 1.19
N ALA A 187 9.24 18.80 -0.13
CA ALA A 187 10.53 18.88 -0.79
C ALA A 187 11.35 20.09 -0.30
N LYS A 188 10.71 21.25 -0.15
CA LYS A 188 11.36 22.46 0.39
C LYS A 188 11.80 22.27 1.84
N LEU A 189 10.97 21.64 2.66
CA LEU A 189 11.27 21.38 4.06
C LEU A 189 12.49 20.46 4.19
N LEU A 190 12.51 19.33 3.48
CA LEU A 190 13.61 18.38 3.56
C LEU A 190 14.95 19.00 3.11
N ARG A 191 14.95 19.83 2.05
CA ARG A 191 16.16 20.57 1.65
C ARG A 191 16.70 21.41 2.80
N ARG A 192 15.87 22.19 3.50
CA ARG A 192 16.31 22.99 4.65
C ARG A 192 16.95 22.14 5.75
N TYR A 193 16.39 20.96 6.03
CA TYR A 193 16.95 20.05 7.03
C TYR A 193 18.29 19.41 6.63
N LYS A 194 18.65 19.44 5.34
CA LYS A 194 19.94 18.95 4.85
C LYS A 194 20.99 20.06 4.80
N ASP A 195 20.54 21.31 4.70
CA ASP A 195 21.41 22.49 4.63
C ASP A 195 21.80 23.00 6.04
N GLU A 196 21.09 22.54 7.10
CA GLU A 196 21.40 22.79 8.52
C GLU A 196 22.40 21.75 9.08
#